data_43b0a4685614dfd382825237f13e6a79
#
_entry.id   43b0a4685614dfd382825237f13e6a79
#
_cell.length_a   1.000
_cell.length_b   1.000
_cell.length_c   1.000
_cell.angle_alpha   90.00
_cell.angle_beta   90.00
_cell.angle_gamma   90.00
#
_symmetry.space_group_name_H-M   'P 1'
#
loop_
_entity.id
_entity.type
_entity.pdbx_description
1 polymer ?
#
loop_
_entity_poly.entity_id
_entity_poly.type
_entity_poly.pdbx_seq_one_letter_code
_entity_poly.pdbx_strand_id
1 'polypeptide(L)'
;MAKKHIEDFIPKDMDSLFLSVATLNMDYATRMDEDPKLPNPDLYMYYDGLKNRTVWLDDLVDETTAIPITKMILAWNREDNEKNIPIESRKPIKLFIYTCGGGVEEIFHIADIIEISKTPVYTYNMGIALSAGFNILISGHKRFALKNSKALYHSGSAGVSGTAEQIQSQTAQYSKQLETLNARVLNRTKISKELLKKKKKSEWYINGEEQLELGVVDEIITDISELL
;
A
#
# COMPACT_ATOMS: atom_id res chain seq x y z
N MET A 1 25.38 25.49 -29.89
CA MET A 1 24.34 24.92 -29.03
C MET A 1 24.94 23.69 -28.35
N ALA A 2 25.18 23.74 -27.05
CA ALA A 2 25.70 22.61 -26.30
C ALA A 2 24.66 21.47 -26.31
N LYS A 3 25.07 20.25 -26.65
CA LYS A 3 24.23 19.05 -26.53
C LYS A 3 23.95 18.85 -25.06
N LYS A 4 22.70 19.07 -24.61
CA LYS A 4 22.25 18.66 -23.29
C LYS A 4 22.26 17.14 -23.24
N HIS A 5 22.94 16.55 -22.28
CA HIS A 5 22.95 15.11 -22.01
C HIS A 5 21.64 14.71 -21.33
N ILE A 6 21.20 13.46 -21.54
CA ILE A 6 19.99 12.90 -20.88
C ILE A 6 20.05 13.04 -19.36
N GLU A 7 21.25 12.98 -18.79
CA GLU A 7 21.51 13.15 -17.35
C GLU A 7 21.08 14.53 -16.81
N ASP A 8 21.04 15.56 -17.66
CA ASP A 8 20.58 16.91 -17.29
C ASP A 8 19.05 16.99 -17.10
N PHE A 9 18.32 15.93 -17.48
CA PHE A 9 16.86 15.83 -17.41
C PHE A 9 16.37 14.83 -16.35
N ILE A 10 17.27 14.14 -15.65
CA ILE A 10 16.90 13.21 -14.59
C ILE A 10 16.68 14.02 -13.31
N PRO A 11 15.43 14.02 -12.77
CA PRO A 11 15.15 14.72 -11.53
C PRO A 11 15.95 14.11 -10.38
N LYS A 12 16.55 14.96 -9.55
CA LYS A 12 17.40 14.53 -8.44
C LYS A 12 16.60 14.13 -7.19
N ASP A 13 15.33 14.53 -7.14
CA ASP A 13 14.41 14.23 -6.04
C ASP A 13 12.95 14.32 -6.54
N MET A 14 12.01 13.95 -5.67
CA MET A 14 10.57 13.94 -6.01
C MET A 14 10.02 15.34 -6.29
N ASP A 15 10.53 16.37 -5.60
CA ASP A 15 10.12 17.76 -5.84
C ASP A 15 10.60 18.25 -7.21
N SER A 16 11.84 17.91 -7.59
CA SER A 16 12.38 18.20 -8.94
C SER A 16 11.63 17.44 -10.03
N LEU A 17 11.22 16.20 -9.78
CA LEU A 17 10.37 15.42 -10.69
C LEU A 17 9.03 16.14 -10.89
N PHE A 18 8.36 16.51 -9.80
CA PHE A 18 7.08 17.22 -9.83
C PHE A 18 7.19 18.53 -10.65
N LEU A 19 8.19 19.37 -10.36
CA LEU A 19 8.43 20.61 -11.07
C LEU A 19 8.74 20.38 -12.55
N SER A 20 9.56 19.38 -12.88
CA SER A 20 9.93 19.10 -14.29
C SER A 20 8.73 18.61 -15.10
N VAL A 21 7.86 17.78 -14.51
CA VAL A 21 6.65 17.29 -15.19
C VAL A 21 5.58 18.37 -15.29
N ALA A 22 5.40 19.19 -14.24
CA ALA A 22 4.51 20.34 -14.29
C ALA A 22 4.95 21.33 -15.38
N THR A 23 6.24 21.61 -15.49
CA THR A 23 6.81 22.48 -16.51
C THR A 23 6.65 21.87 -17.91
N LEU A 24 6.91 20.56 -18.09
CA LEU A 24 6.71 19.86 -19.36
C LEU A 24 5.25 19.90 -19.81
N ASN A 25 4.30 19.72 -18.89
CA ASN A 25 2.87 19.79 -19.20
C ASN A 25 2.45 21.23 -19.56
N MET A 26 2.98 22.24 -18.89
CA MET A 26 2.74 23.64 -19.25
C MET A 26 3.34 24.01 -20.62
N ASP A 27 4.58 23.56 -20.90
CA ASP A 27 5.22 23.76 -22.21
C ASP A 27 4.48 23.06 -23.36
N TYR A 28 3.93 21.87 -23.07
CA TYR A 28 3.11 21.13 -24.04
C TYR A 28 1.78 21.84 -24.31
N ALA A 29 1.13 22.34 -23.25
CA ALA A 29 -0.12 23.08 -23.35
C ALA A 29 0.05 24.43 -24.13
N THR A 30 1.20 25.09 -23.97
CA THR A 30 1.50 26.37 -24.66
C THR A 30 1.90 26.19 -26.12
N ARG A 31 2.29 24.99 -26.55
CA ARG A 31 2.67 24.70 -27.96
C ARG A 31 1.51 24.25 -28.84
N MET A 32 0.36 23.94 -28.26
CA MET A 32 -0.85 23.63 -29.00
C MET A 32 -1.68 24.91 -29.14
N ASP A 33 -1.72 25.48 -30.32
CA ASP A 33 -2.44 26.74 -30.70
C ASP A 33 -3.96 26.66 -30.59
N GLU A 34 -4.51 25.66 -29.95
CA GLU A 34 -5.95 25.47 -29.75
C GLU A 34 -6.25 25.04 -28.31
N ASP A 35 -6.85 25.95 -27.54
CA ASP A 35 -7.36 25.81 -26.18
C ASP A 35 -6.37 25.11 -25.20
N PRO A 36 -5.88 25.77 -24.16
CA PRO A 36 -5.01 25.14 -23.19
C PRO A 36 -5.82 24.00 -22.54
N LYS A 37 -5.62 22.78 -23.04
CA LYS A 37 -6.17 21.59 -22.39
C LYS A 37 -5.62 21.58 -20.97
N LEU A 38 -6.48 21.71 -19.99
CA LEU A 38 -6.13 21.51 -18.60
C LEU A 38 -5.36 20.18 -18.48
N PRO A 39 -4.29 20.12 -17.69
CA PRO A 39 -3.57 18.88 -17.47
C PRO A 39 -4.56 17.79 -17.07
N ASN A 40 -4.35 16.57 -17.55
CA ASN A 40 -5.20 15.42 -17.19
C ASN A 40 -5.37 15.36 -15.67
N PRO A 41 -6.60 15.46 -15.14
CA PRO A 41 -6.85 15.46 -13.70
C PRO A 41 -6.23 14.27 -12.99
N ASP A 42 -6.23 13.08 -13.60
CA ASP A 42 -5.65 11.87 -13.02
C ASP A 42 -4.13 11.99 -12.86
N LEU A 43 -3.47 12.60 -13.84
CA LEU A 43 -2.04 12.85 -13.78
C LEU A 43 -1.69 13.88 -12.69
N TYR A 44 -2.50 14.92 -12.55
CA TYR A 44 -2.36 15.90 -11.49
C TYR A 44 -2.50 15.24 -10.11
N MET A 45 -3.57 14.44 -9.90
CA MET A 45 -3.82 13.70 -8.67
C MET A 45 -2.68 12.73 -8.34
N TYR A 46 -2.15 12.06 -9.34
CA TYR A 46 -1.00 11.17 -9.18
C TYR A 46 0.24 11.92 -8.66
N TYR A 47 0.60 13.05 -9.28
CA TYR A 47 1.76 13.83 -8.84
C TYR A 47 1.56 14.52 -7.50
N ASP A 48 0.35 14.97 -7.19
CA ASP A 48 0.03 15.48 -5.85
C ASP A 48 0.20 14.38 -4.79
N GLY A 49 -0.28 13.18 -5.09
CA GLY A 49 -0.06 12.01 -4.25
C GLY A 49 1.44 11.73 -4.02
N LEU A 50 2.25 11.74 -5.07
CA LEU A 50 3.71 11.56 -4.94
C LEU A 50 4.35 12.61 -4.03
N LYS A 51 4.01 13.88 -4.21
CA LYS A 51 4.51 15.00 -3.39
C LYS A 51 4.13 14.84 -1.92
N ASN A 52 2.94 14.35 -1.66
CA ASN A 52 2.41 14.16 -0.31
C ASN A 52 2.77 12.79 0.28
N ARG A 53 3.58 11.97 -0.44
CA ARG A 53 3.95 10.60 -0.05
C ARG A 53 2.73 9.72 0.17
N THR A 54 1.72 9.90 -0.67
CA THR A 54 0.48 9.15 -0.64
C THR A 54 0.42 8.19 -1.82
N VAL A 55 0.08 6.95 -1.56
CA VAL A 55 -0.16 5.92 -2.58
C VAL A 55 -1.46 5.19 -2.26
N TRP A 56 -2.20 4.83 -3.32
CA TRP A 56 -3.45 4.09 -3.20
C TRP A 56 -3.26 2.62 -3.59
N LEU A 57 -3.93 1.76 -2.84
CA LEU A 57 -4.22 0.38 -3.18
C LEU A 57 -5.75 0.29 -3.31
N ASP A 58 -6.26 0.60 -4.49
CA ASP A 58 -7.69 0.77 -4.79
C ASP A 58 -8.22 -0.21 -5.85
N ASP A 59 -7.48 -1.28 -6.10
CA ASP A 59 -7.84 -2.37 -7.00
C ASP A 59 -7.49 -3.73 -6.35
N LEU A 60 -7.53 -4.81 -7.14
CA LEU A 60 -7.08 -6.13 -6.71
C LEU A 60 -5.61 -6.11 -6.30
N VAL A 61 -5.29 -6.89 -5.28
CA VAL A 61 -3.91 -7.09 -4.84
C VAL A 61 -3.25 -8.10 -5.76
N ASP A 62 -2.60 -7.61 -6.79
CA ASP A 62 -1.86 -8.38 -7.78
C ASP A 62 -0.51 -7.71 -8.11
N GLU A 63 0.21 -8.24 -9.08
CA GLU A 63 1.50 -7.70 -9.50
C GLU A 63 1.42 -6.26 -10.02
N THR A 64 0.28 -5.87 -10.62
CA THR A 64 0.09 -4.54 -11.21
C THR A 64 -0.09 -3.45 -10.16
N THR A 65 -0.55 -3.81 -8.96
CA THR A 65 -0.70 -2.92 -7.80
C THR A 65 0.50 -3.03 -6.83
N ALA A 66 0.99 -4.24 -6.59
CA ALA A 66 2.06 -4.49 -5.62
C ALA A 66 3.41 -3.89 -6.04
N ILE A 67 3.79 -4.05 -7.30
CA ILE A 67 5.08 -3.57 -7.81
C ILE A 67 5.19 -2.04 -7.78
N PRO A 68 4.20 -1.24 -8.25
CA PRO A 68 4.24 0.22 -8.12
C PRO A 68 4.34 0.70 -6.67
N ILE A 69 3.55 0.15 -5.75
CA ILE A 69 3.60 0.49 -4.32
C ILE A 69 5.00 0.27 -3.76
N THR A 70 5.59 -0.89 -4.04
CA THR A 70 6.96 -1.22 -3.61
C THR A 70 7.98 -0.24 -4.17
N LYS A 71 7.91 0.09 -5.47
CA LYS A 71 8.82 1.05 -6.10
C LYS A 71 8.74 2.43 -5.43
N MET A 72 7.54 2.88 -5.05
CA MET A 72 7.34 4.15 -4.35
C MET A 72 7.94 4.12 -2.94
N ILE A 73 7.69 3.06 -2.16
CA ILE A 73 8.27 2.91 -0.82
C ILE A 73 9.81 2.93 -0.90
N LEU A 74 10.39 2.21 -1.86
CA LEU A 74 11.85 2.22 -2.08
C LEU A 74 12.38 3.58 -2.49
N ALA A 75 11.66 4.31 -3.38
CA ALA A 75 12.06 5.64 -3.83
C ALA A 75 12.10 6.64 -2.67
N TRP A 76 11.08 6.68 -1.81
CA TRP A 76 11.05 7.58 -0.65
C TRP A 76 12.08 7.20 0.44
N ASN A 77 12.34 5.90 0.65
CA ASN A 77 13.44 5.49 1.53
C ASN A 77 14.80 5.94 1.00
N ARG A 78 15.02 5.86 -0.33
CA ARG A 78 16.24 6.33 -0.97
C ARG A 78 16.38 7.84 -0.82
N GLU A 79 15.33 8.59 -1.14
CA GLU A 79 15.29 10.05 -1.00
C GLU A 79 15.65 10.50 0.43
N ASP A 80 15.02 9.89 1.44
CA ASP A 80 15.31 10.20 2.84
C ASP A 80 16.77 9.87 3.24
N ASN A 81 17.31 8.78 2.70
CA ASN A 81 18.72 8.42 2.91
C ASN A 81 19.67 9.41 2.23
N GLU A 82 19.41 9.80 0.98
CA GLU A 82 20.23 10.76 0.21
C GLU A 82 20.21 12.14 0.85
N LYS A 83 19.07 12.56 1.41
CA LYS A 83 18.91 13.79 2.18
C LYS A 83 19.42 13.69 3.62
N ASN A 84 19.93 12.52 4.06
CA ASN A 84 20.38 12.24 5.42
C ASN A 84 19.34 12.58 6.50
N ILE A 85 18.04 12.32 6.22
CA ILE A 85 16.97 12.59 7.18
C ILE A 85 16.99 11.52 8.27
N PRO A 86 17.13 11.90 9.56
CA PRO A 86 17.02 10.96 10.68
C PRO A 86 15.71 10.20 10.65
N ILE A 87 15.72 8.91 11.03
CA ILE A 87 14.54 8.03 10.93
C ILE A 87 13.33 8.63 11.65
N GLU A 88 13.55 9.19 12.84
CA GLU A 88 12.52 9.81 13.68
C GLU A 88 11.92 11.10 13.10
N SER A 89 12.59 11.69 12.09
CA SER A 89 12.17 12.93 11.43
C SER A 89 11.61 12.69 10.02
N ARG A 90 11.56 11.44 9.56
CA ARG A 90 11.07 11.11 8.22
C ARG A 90 9.56 11.30 8.13
N LYS A 91 9.12 12.00 7.09
CA LYS A 91 7.70 12.12 6.77
C LYS A 91 7.16 10.73 6.42
N PRO A 92 6.09 10.25 7.08
CA PRO A 92 5.54 8.94 6.78
C PRO A 92 4.98 8.84 5.36
N ILE A 93 5.06 7.64 4.81
CA ILE A 93 4.38 7.24 3.58
C ILE A 93 2.96 6.85 3.96
N LYS A 94 1.95 7.41 3.29
CA LYS A 94 0.54 7.09 3.50
C LYS A 94 0.09 6.07 2.45
N LEU A 95 -0.24 4.86 2.88
CA LEU A 95 -0.83 3.82 2.03
C LEU A 95 -2.33 3.76 2.29
N PHE A 96 -3.11 4.31 1.37
CA PHE A 96 -4.56 4.28 1.41
C PHE A 96 -5.07 2.99 0.78
N ILE A 97 -5.94 2.26 1.50
CA ILE A 97 -6.39 0.91 1.13
C ILE A 97 -7.90 0.91 0.92
N TYR A 98 -8.30 0.53 -0.29
CA TYR A 98 -9.68 0.26 -0.67
C TYR A 98 -9.71 -0.94 -1.62
N THR A 99 -9.69 -2.17 -1.09
CA THR A 99 -9.55 -3.37 -1.90
C THR A 99 -10.37 -4.55 -1.39
N CYS A 100 -10.86 -5.36 -2.33
CA CYS A 100 -11.47 -6.65 -2.04
C CYS A 100 -10.45 -7.77 -1.76
N GLY A 101 -9.16 -7.50 -1.92
CA GLY A 101 -8.11 -8.48 -1.71
C GLY A 101 -7.45 -8.96 -2.99
N GLY A 102 -6.79 -10.12 -2.95
CA GLY A 102 -6.06 -10.68 -4.10
C GLY A 102 -5.06 -11.75 -3.70
N GLY A 103 -3.90 -11.74 -4.35
CA GLY A 103 -2.89 -12.78 -4.28
C GLY A 103 -2.13 -12.83 -2.96
N VAL A 104 -1.77 -14.06 -2.56
CA VAL A 104 -1.03 -14.32 -1.33
C VAL A 104 0.44 -13.89 -1.46
N GLU A 105 1.02 -14.07 -2.63
CA GLU A 105 2.41 -13.67 -2.90
C GLU A 105 2.58 -12.15 -2.79
N GLU A 106 1.59 -11.40 -3.27
CA GLU A 106 1.57 -9.94 -3.23
C GLU A 106 1.35 -9.41 -1.81
N ILE A 107 0.63 -10.17 -0.95
CA ILE A 107 0.56 -9.86 0.49
C ILE A 107 1.98 -9.85 1.08
N PHE A 108 2.74 -10.92 0.90
CA PHE A 108 4.09 -11.03 1.43
C PHE A 108 4.98 -9.94 0.85
N HIS A 109 4.92 -9.72 -0.47
CA HIS A 109 5.71 -8.72 -1.16
C HIS A 109 5.51 -7.31 -0.55
N ILE A 110 4.26 -6.85 -0.43
CA ILE A 110 3.95 -5.51 0.12
C ILE A 110 4.24 -5.45 1.63
N ALA A 111 3.81 -6.47 2.38
CA ALA A 111 3.93 -6.48 3.83
C ALA A 111 5.39 -6.50 4.28
N ASP A 112 6.24 -7.30 3.64
CA ASP A 112 7.66 -7.38 3.99
C ASP A 112 8.38 -6.06 3.66
N ILE A 113 8.07 -5.42 2.53
CA ILE A 113 8.61 -4.09 2.19
C ILE A 113 8.18 -3.03 3.20
N ILE A 114 6.92 -3.05 3.64
CA ILE A 114 6.46 -2.15 4.71
C ILE A 114 7.27 -2.38 5.98
N GLU A 115 7.40 -3.63 6.43
CA GLU A 115 8.05 -3.98 7.70
C GLU A 115 9.55 -3.64 7.74
N ILE A 116 10.26 -3.76 6.61
CA ILE A 116 11.69 -3.41 6.55
C ILE A 116 11.96 -1.94 6.21
N SER A 117 10.94 -1.18 5.83
CA SER A 117 11.07 0.25 5.50
C SER A 117 11.56 1.06 6.70
N LYS A 118 12.59 1.87 6.50
CA LYS A 118 13.09 2.81 7.52
C LYS A 118 12.30 4.11 7.54
N THR A 119 11.67 4.47 6.42
CA THR A 119 10.67 5.54 6.37
C THR A 119 9.33 4.94 6.81
N PRO A 120 8.68 5.49 7.85
CA PRO A 120 7.43 4.92 8.35
C PRO A 120 6.38 4.80 7.26
N VAL A 121 5.70 3.66 7.16
CA VAL A 121 4.55 3.45 6.28
C VAL A 121 3.31 3.35 7.15
N TYR A 122 2.40 4.30 7.00
CA TYR A 122 1.11 4.32 7.68
C TYR A 122 0.05 3.78 6.74
N THR A 123 -0.78 2.86 7.22
CA THR A 123 -1.83 2.23 6.42
C THR A 123 -3.20 2.74 6.86
N TYR A 124 -4.07 2.98 5.89
CA TYR A 124 -5.37 3.60 6.11
C TYR A 124 -6.46 2.75 5.45
N ASN A 125 -7.40 2.23 6.22
CA ASN A 125 -8.60 1.58 5.67
C ASN A 125 -9.60 2.66 5.24
N MET A 126 -9.65 2.95 3.94
CA MET A 126 -10.46 4.00 3.34
C MET A 126 -11.89 3.55 2.98
N GLY A 127 -12.32 2.40 3.49
CA GLY A 127 -13.67 1.86 3.29
C GLY A 127 -13.71 0.36 3.40
N ILE A 128 -12.91 -0.34 2.59
CA ILE A 128 -12.75 -1.78 2.64
C ILE A 128 -11.28 -2.20 2.57
N ALA A 129 -10.89 -3.10 3.46
CA ALA A 129 -9.60 -3.78 3.46
C ALA A 129 -9.84 -5.28 3.65
N LEU A 130 -10.19 -5.98 2.57
CA LEU A 130 -10.65 -7.35 2.66
C LEU A 130 -9.54 -8.33 2.28
N SER A 131 -9.48 -9.50 2.93
CA SER A 131 -8.58 -10.61 2.58
C SER A 131 -7.10 -10.18 2.52
N ALA A 132 -6.49 -10.08 1.34
CA ALA A 132 -5.14 -9.56 1.16
C ALA A 132 -5.01 -8.13 1.74
N GLY A 133 -6.01 -7.27 1.51
CA GLY A 133 -6.04 -5.91 2.04
C GLY A 133 -5.98 -5.84 3.56
N PHE A 134 -6.64 -6.78 4.26
CA PHE A 134 -6.53 -6.91 5.72
C PHE A 134 -5.08 -7.16 6.17
N ASN A 135 -4.40 -8.09 5.50
CA ASN A 135 -3.02 -8.43 5.85
C ASN A 135 -2.04 -7.29 5.58
N ILE A 136 -2.26 -6.52 4.52
CA ILE A 136 -1.48 -5.33 4.20
C ILE A 136 -1.78 -4.22 5.22
N LEU A 137 -3.05 -4.01 5.59
CA LEU A 137 -3.47 -3.03 6.60
C LEU A 137 -2.74 -3.24 7.92
N ILE A 138 -2.73 -4.47 8.44
CA ILE A 138 -2.08 -4.78 9.72
C ILE A 138 -0.55 -4.72 9.67
N SER A 139 0.06 -4.62 8.50
CA SER A 139 1.52 -4.53 8.34
C SER A 139 2.06 -3.11 8.52
N GLY A 140 1.22 -2.08 8.50
CA GLY A 140 1.61 -0.69 8.71
C GLY A 140 2.32 -0.42 10.04
N HIS A 141 3.22 0.54 10.05
CA HIS A 141 3.89 1.01 11.29
C HIS A 141 2.90 1.74 12.21
N LYS A 142 1.95 2.46 11.65
CA LYS A 142 0.75 2.96 12.29
C LYS A 142 -0.44 2.72 11.36
N ARG A 143 -1.60 2.40 11.90
CA ARG A 143 -2.74 1.89 11.16
C ARG A 143 -3.99 2.66 11.52
N PHE A 144 -4.72 3.10 10.52
CA PHE A 144 -5.89 3.96 10.66
C PHE A 144 -7.09 3.38 9.93
N ALA A 145 -8.29 3.77 10.35
CA ALA A 145 -9.52 3.39 9.67
C ALA A 145 -10.56 4.51 9.71
N LEU A 146 -11.34 4.63 8.65
CA LEU A 146 -12.56 5.41 8.68
C LEU A 146 -13.61 4.70 9.55
N LYS A 147 -14.45 5.47 10.24
CA LYS A 147 -15.45 4.99 11.20
C LYS A 147 -16.36 3.87 10.65
N ASN A 148 -16.76 3.95 9.40
CA ASN A 148 -17.66 2.98 8.77
C ASN A 148 -16.94 1.99 7.85
N SER A 149 -15.61 1.94 7.90
CA SER A 149 -14.82 1.01 7.11
C SER A 149 -14.97 -0.44 7.60
N LYS A 150 -14.64 -1.37 6.74
CA LYS A 150 -14.69 -2.82 7.01
C LYS A 150 -13.34 -3.45 6.73
N ALA A 151 -12.91 -4.30 7.61
CA ALA A 151 -11.82 -5.23 7.36
C ALA A 151 -12.39 -6.66 7.34
N LEU A 152 -11.82 -7.54 6.53
CA LEU A 152 -12.25 -8.94 6.48
C LEU A 152 -11.04 -9.86 6.59
N TYR A 153 -11.11 -10.77 7.54
CA TYR A 153 -10.18 -11.89 7.64
C TYR A 153 -10.86 -13.22 7.30
N HIS A 154 -10.21 -14.03 6.49
CA HIS A 154 -10.55 -15.41 6.20
C HIS A 154 -9.29 -16.21 5.83
N SER A 155 -9.38 -17.54 5.80
CA SER A 155 -8.24 -18.40 5.43
C SER A 155 -7.92 -18.38 3.92
N GLY A 156 -8.64 -17.59 3.15
CA GLY A 156 -8.46 -17.53 1.70
C GLY A 156 -9.06 -18.76 0.99
N SER A 157 -8.89 -18.77 -0.32
CA SER A 157 -9.24 -19.90 -1.18
C SER A 157 -8.11 -20.12 -2.19
N ALA A 158 -7.85 -21.37 -2.55
CA ALA A 158 -6.89 -21.70 -3.58
C ALA A 158 -7.44 -22.83 -4.47
N GLY A 159 -7.14 -22.75 -5.75
CA GLY A 159 -7.32 -23.84 -6.69
C GLY A 159 -5.94 -24.40 -7.07
N VAL A 160 -5.79 -25.72 -7.06
CA VAL A 160 -4.56 -26.40 -7.47
C VAL A 160 -4.87 -27.41 -8.57
N SER A 161 -3.97 -27.51 -9.55
CA SER A 161 -4.07 -28.46 -10.63
C SER A 161 -2.68 -28.93 -11.08
N GLY A 162 -2.58 -30.13 -11.58
CA GLY A 162 -1.31 -30.71 -12.06
C GLY A 162 -1.22 -32.22 -11.78
N THR A 163 0.00 -32.75 -11.78
CA THR A 163 0.25 -34.13 -11.35
C THR A 163 0.01 -34.29 -9.84
N ALA A 164 -0.12 -35.53 -9.36
CA ALA A 164 -0.33 -35.79 -7.93
C ALA A 164 0.77 -35.13 -7.05
N GLU A 165 2.03 -35.19 -7.48
CA GLU A 165 3.18 -34.62 -6.79
C GLU A 165 3.13 -33.09 -6.78
N GLN A 166 2.73 -32.49 -7.91
CA GLN A 166 2.55 -31.03 -8.01
C GLN A 166 1.44 -30.53 -7.09
N ILE A 167 0.29 -31.20 -7.09
CA ILE A 167 -0.85 -30.86 -6.21
C ILE A 167 -0.43 -30.96 -4.73
N GLN A 168 0.27 -32.04 -4.35
CA GLN A 168 0.76 -32.22 -2.99
C GLN A 168 1.73 -31.10 -2.58
N SER A 169 2.69 -30.80 -3.45
CA SER A 169 3.68 -29.72 -3.21
C SER A 169 3.03 -28.35 -3.07
N GLN A 170 2.12 -27.99 -3.99
CA GLN A 170 1.39 -26.72 -3.95
C GLN A 170 0.53 -26.59 -2.70
N THR A 171 -0.19 -27.66 -2.31
CA THR A 171 -1.01 -27.68 -1.10
C THR A 171 -0.16 -27.50 0.17
N ALA A 172 0.99 -28.17 0.23
CA ALA A 172 1.92 -28.01 1.35
C ALA A 172 2.49 -26.58 1.44
N GLN A 173 2.85 -25.98 0.30
CA GLN A 173 3.31 -24.58 0.24
C GLN A 173 2.22 -23.61 0.70
N TYR A 174 1.00 -23.75 0.18
CA TYR A 174 -0.13 -22.91 0.58
C TYR A 174 -0.42 -23.01 2.09
N SER A 175 -0.35 -24.22 2.65
CA SER A 175 -0.51 -24.40 4.09
C SER A 175 0.52 -23.64 4.91
N LYS A 176 1.80 -23.62 4.50
CA LYS A 176 2.84 -22.83 5.16
C LYS A 176 2.59 -21.32 5.04
N GLN A 177 2.12 -20.87 3.89
CA GLN A 177 1.75 -19.45 3.69
C GLN A 177 0.63 -19.03 4.64
N LEU A 178 -0.42 -19.86 4.77
CA LEU A 178 -1.50 -19.62 5.73
C LEU A 178 -1.02 -19.59 7.19
N GLU A 179 -0.09 -20.45 7.58
CA GLU A 179 0.53 -20.41 8.90
C GLU A 179 1.28 -19.08 9.13
N THR A 180 2.03 -18.62 8.15
CA THR A 180 2.74 -17.34 8.21
C THR A 180 1.77 -16.16 8.33
N LEU A 181 0.70 -16.13 7.54
CA LEU A 181 -0.34 -15.09 7.63
C LEU A 181 -1.06 -15.13 9.00
N ASN A 182 -1.41 -16.32 9.51
CA ASN A 182 -1.98 -16.45 10.85
C ASN A 182 -1.03 -15.93 11.94
N ALA A 183 0.27 -16.25 11.84
CA ALA A 183 1.27 -15.74 12.78
C ALA A 183 1.38 -14.20 12.71
N ARG A 184 1.34 -13.61 11.51
CA ARG A 184 1.32 -12.15 11.34
C ARG A 184 0.11 -11.53 12.04
N VAL A 185 -1.09 -12.08 11.86
CA VAL A 185 -2.30 -11.60 12.55
C VAL A 185 -2.11 -11.61 14.07
N LEU A 186 -1.62 -12.72 14.64
CA LEU A 186 -1.40 -12.84 16.07
C LEU A 186 -0.34 -11.88 16.62
N ASN A 187 0.70 -11.60 15.83
CA ASN A 187 1.80 -10.72 16.23
C ASN A 187 1.49 -9.23 16.06
N ARG A 188 0.61 -8.88 15.10
CA ARG A 188 0.33 -7.49 14.73
C ARG A 188 -0.99 -6.95 15.28
N THR A 189 -1.82 -7.81 15.89
CA THR A 189 -3.14 -7.43 16.42
C THR A 189 -3.33 -7.92 17.85
N LYS A 190 -4.45 -7.55 18.48
CA LYS A 190 -4.87 -8.06 19.79
C LYS A 190 -5.75 -9.33 19.66
N ILE A 191 -5.88 -9.88 18.47
CA ILE A 191 -6.69 -11.08 18.21
C ILE A 191 -6.02 -12.29 18.87
N SER A 192 -6.74 -12.96 19.77
CA SER A 192 -6.21 -14.17 20.44
C SER A 192 -6.19 -15.37 19.49
N LYS A 193 -5.31 -16.33 19.79
CA LYS A 193 -5.21 -17.58 19.02
C LYS A 193 -6.54 -18.36 19.01
N GLU A 194 -7.27 -18.34 20.11
CA GLU A 194 -8.58 -18.99 20.27
C GLU A 194 -9.62 -18.32 19.36
N LEU A 195 -9.67 -16.98 19.39
CA LEU A 195 -10.59 -16.20 18.57
C LEU A 195 -10.28 -16.40 17.08
N LEU A 196 -9.01 -16.32 16.68
CA LEU A 196 -8.58 -16.56 15.31
C LEU A 196 -8.97 -17.96 14.82
N LYS A 197 -8.72 -19.01 15.66
CA LYS A 197 -9.09 -20.40 15.34
C LYS A 197 -10.59 -20.58 15.15
N LYS A 198 -11.42 -19.85 15.94
CA LYS A 198 -12.88 -19.87 15.83
C LYS A 198 -13.36 -19.18 14.57
N LYS A 199 -12.80 -18.02 14.24
CA LYS A 199 -13.28 -17.12 13.18
C LYS A 199 -12.75 -17.46 11.79
N LYS A 200 -11.52 -17.97 11.65
CA LYS A 200 -10.90 -18.24 10.34
C LYS A 200 -11.61 -19.26 9.45
N LYS A 201 -12.60 -19.97 9.98
CA LYS A 201 -13.39 -20.96 9.23
C LYS A 201 -14.51 -20.35 8.38
N SER A 202 -14.76 -19.06 8.54
CA SER A 202 -15.78 -18.30 7.83
C SER A 202 -15.23 -16.92 7.48
N GLU A 203 -15.94 -16.18 6.65
CA GLU A 203 -15.64 -14.77 6.44
C GLU A 203 -15.92 -13.99 7.73
N TRP A 204 -14.90 -13.36 8.26
CA TRP A 204 -15.00 -12.57 9.48
C TRP A 204 -14.86 -11.08 9.15
N TYR A 205 -15.99 -10.41 9.03
CA TYR A 205 -16.06 -8.96 8.88
C TYR A 205 -15.85 -8.29 10.24
N ILE A 206 -14.93 -7.33 10.28
CA ILE A 206 -14.56 -6.52 11.44
C ILE A 206 -14.86 -5.07 11.08
N ASN A 207 -15.83 -4.48 11.75
CA ASN A 207 -16.32 -3.14 11.39
C ASN A 207 -15.72 -2.07 12.29
N GLY A 208 -15.56 -0.87 11.78
CA GLY A 208 -15.31 0.37 12.49
C GLY A 208 -14.53 0.23 13.80
N GLU A 209 -15.21 0.48 14.92
CA GLU A 209 -14.61 0.45 16.26
C GLU A 209 -14.08 -0.95 16.67
N GLU A 210 -14.67 -2.02 16.19
CA GLU A 210 -14.15 -3.39 16.42
C GLU A 210 -12.73 -3.55 15.87
N GLN A 211 -12.37 -2.85 14.77
CA GLN A 211 -11.00 -2.85 14.26
C GLN A 211 -10.01 -2.26 15.28
N LEU A 212 -10.41 -1.20 15.99
CA LEU A 212 -9.60 -0.60 17.05
C LEU A 212 -9.51 -1.51 18.29
N GLU A 213 -10.62 -2.08 18.73
CA GLU A 213 -10.67 -2.98 19.88
C GLU A 213 -9.77 -4.19 19.68
N LEU A 214 -9.84 -4.81 18.50
CA LEU A 214 -9.03 -5.96 18.11
C LEU A 214 -7.59 -5.62 17.70
N GLY A 215 -7.25 -4.33 17.70
CA GLY A 215 -5.91 -3.87 17.31
C GLY A 215 -5.59 -4.13 15.84
N VAL A 216 -6.59 -4.24 14.98
CA VAL A 216 -6.43 -4.25 13.51
C VAL A 216 -5.93 -2.88 13.05
N VAL A 217 -6.48 -1.82 13.67
CA VAL A 217 -5.98 -0.46 13.53
C VAL A 217 -5.62 0.14 14.89
N ASP A 218 -4.84 1.20 14.89
CA ASP A 218 -4.40 1.90 16.09
C ASP A 218 -5.30 3.10 16.39
N GLU A 219 -6.02 3.63 15.36
CA GLU A 219 -6.77 4.86 15.49
C GLU A 219 -7.93 4.90 14.47
N ILE A 220 -9.06 5.50 14.89
CA ILE A 220 -10.19 5.82 14.01
C ILE A 220 -10.08 7.29 13.61
N ILE A 221 -10.09 7.57 12.32
CA ILE A 221 -10.00 8.91 11.76
C ILE A 221 -11.29 9.66 12.06
N THR A 222 -11.16 10.82 12.68
CA THR A 222 -12.28 11.70 13.04
C THR A 222 -12.20 13.08 12.38
N ASP A 223 -11.02 13.46 11.88
CA ASP A 223 -10.78 14.72 11.21
C ASP A 223 -10.05 14.52 9.88
N ILE A 224 -10.45 15.28 8.86
CA ILE A 224 -9.84 15.18 7.51
C ILE A 224 -8.37 15.58 7.51
N SER A 225 -7.93 16.42 8.45
CA SER A 225 -6.54 16.83 8.56
C SER A 225 -5.57 15.67 8.85
N GLU A 226 -6.08 14.56 9.39
CA GLU A 226 -5.31 13.34 9.62
C GLU A 226 -4.95 12.62 8.30
N LEU A 227 -5.66 12.93 7.21
CA LEU A 227 -5.44 12.38 5.87
C LEU A 227 -4.56 13.27 4.98
N LEU A 228 -4.46 14.57 5.28
CA LEU A 228 -3.75 15.59 4.46
C LEU A 228 -2.24 15.70 4.72
#